data_26012514af308665e68cdc49a36a2ef1
#
_entry.id   26012514af308665e68cdc49a36a2ef1
#
_cell.length_a   1.000
_cell.length_b   1.000
_cell.length_c   1.000
_cell.angle_alpha   90.00
_cell.angle_beta   90.00
_cell.angle_gamma   90.00
#
_symmetry.space_group_name_H-M   'P 1'
#
loop_
_entity.id
_entity.type
_entity.pdbx_description
1 polymer ?
#
loop_
_entity_poly.entity_id
_entity_poly.type
_entity_poly.pdbx_seq_one_letter_code
_entity_poly.pdbx_strand_id
1 'polypeptide(L)'
;MKRILILLSFLAISCQSNSGEMPRQAGQASNELMNGLEAMHHVRFAEARAMFLEGIEKDPNCASCYLNLGNAEQDRVLRREYLETALGMAKKGHPETKIMEASVNWINGEGGRFDAHPDLYKKYKGDKFLASGAYRYLQFNDQIEEGRE
;
A
#
# COMPACT_ATOMS: atom_id res chain seq x y z
N MET A 1 59.38 13.29 12.02
CA MET A 1 58.53 12.07 11.89
C MET A 1 57.07 12.50 11.83
N LYS A 2 56.45 12.51 10.61
CA LYS A 2 55.05 12.89 10.41
C LYS A 2 54.24 11.60 10.43
N ARG A 3 53.34 11.44 11.43
CA ARG A 3 52.37 10.31 11.50
C ARG A 3 51.20 10.67 10.61
N ILE A 4 51.02 9.93 9.51
CA ILE A 4 49.85 9.99 8.65
C ILE A 4 48.77 9.12 9.29
N LEU A 5 47.68 9.77 9.77
CA LEU A 5 46.45 9.09 10.21
C LEU A 5 45.63 8.76 8.96
N ILE A 6 45.59 7.49 8.60
CA ILE A 6 44.68 6.98 7.57
C ILE A 6 43.32 6.78 8.24
N LEU A 7 42.37 7.68 7.97
CA LEU A 7 40.96 7.52 8.29
C LEU A 7 40.36 6.50 7.32
N LEU A 8 40.21 5.26 7.78
CA LEU A 8 39.41 4.24 7.10
C LEU A 8 37.92 4.61 7.25
N SER A 9 37.37 5.26 6.22
CA SER A 9 35.93 5.43 6.07
C SER A 9 35.31 4.07 5.77
N PHE A 10 34.71 3.43 6.77
CA PHE A 10 33.83 2.30 6.57
C PHE A 10 32.56 2.79 5.85
N LEU A 11 32.54 2.67 4.53
CA LEU A 11 31.32 2.67 3.74
C LEU A 11 30.52 1.44 4.16
N ALA A 12 29.59 1.61 5.09
CA ALA A 12 28.53 0.65 5.32
C ALA A 12 27.67 0.58 4.06
N ILE A 13 28.00 -0.32 3.14
CA ILE A 13 27.09 -0.75 2.09
C ILE A 13 25.97 -1.47 2.81
N SER A 14 24.88 -0.73 3.10
CA SER A 14 23.62 -1.37 3.49
C SER A 14 23.17 -2.20 2.30
N CYS A 15 23.38 -3.51 2.34
CA CYS A 15 22.66 -4.46 1.51
C CYS A 15 21.18 -4.29 1.83
N GLN A 16 20.50 -3.40 1.12
CA GLN A 16 19.05 -3.46 1.01
C GLN A 16 18.75 -4.78 0.31
N SER A 17 18.32 -5.76 1.08
CA SER A 17 17.69 -6.96 0.55
C SER A 17 16.48 -6.48 -0.25
N ASN A 18 16.62 -6.53 -1.58
CA ASN A 18 15.56 -6.15 -2.50
C ASN A 18 14.55 -7.30 -2.48
N SER A 19 13.67 -7.32 -1.46
CA SER A 19 12.66 -8.38 -1.24
C SER A 19 11.65 -8.48 -2.39
N GLY A 20 11.72 -7.57 -3.36
CA GLY A 20 10.74 -7.46 -4.42
C GLY A 20 9.37 -6.97 -3.95
N GLU A 21 9.23 -6.62 -2.69
CA GLU A 21 8.02 -6.05 -2.10
C GLU A 21 8.01 -4.52 -2.24
N MET A 22 6.82 -3.96 -2.39
CA MET A 22 6.64 -2.52 -2.44
C MET A 22 6.77 -1.91 -1.04
N PRO A 23 7.56 -0.83 -0.88
CA PRO A 23 7.60 -0.12 0.39
C PRO A 23 6.23 0.44 0.76
N ARG A 24 5.90 0.43 2.06
CA ARG A 24 4.63 0.93 2.60
C ARG A 24 4.86 2.21 3.42
N GLN A 25 3.84 3.06 3.48
CA GLN A 25 3.86 4.28 4.30
C GLN A 25 3.27 3.99 5.69
N ALA A 26 3.86 3.03 6.39
CA ALA A 26 3.36 2.47 7.64
C ALA A 26 3.97 3.11 8.90
N GLY A 27 5.13 3.76 8.78
CA GLY A 27 5.84 4.30 9.96
C GLY A 27 6.09 3.25 11.02
N GLN A 28 5.68 3.52 12.27
CA GLN A 28 5.83 2.60 13.40
C GLN A 28 4.77 1.47 13.41
N ALA A 29 3.75 1.54 12.55
CA ALA A 29 2.64 0.59 12.49
C ALA A 29 2.87 -0.57 11.48
N SER A 30 4.12 -0.85 11.11
CA SER A 30 4.43 -1.84 10.07
C SER A 30 3.89 -3.24 10.38
N ASN A 31 3.97 -3.67 11.64
CA ASN A 31 3.50 -5.01 12.04
C ASN A 31 1.97 -5.10 11.95
N GLU A 32 1.25 -4.13 12.48
CA GLU A 32 -0.21 -4.04 12.47
C GLU A 32 -0.72 -3.97 11.03
N LEU A 33 -0.06 -3.17 10.18
CA LEU A 33 -0.36 -3.09 8.76
C LEU A 33 -0.20 -4.45 8.08
N MET A 34 0.92 -5.14 8.28
CA MET A 34 1.18 -6.43 7.61
C MET A 34 0.21 -7.51 8.09
N ASN A 35 -0.12 -7.55 9.39
CA ASN A 35 -1.11 -8.47 9.94
C ASN A 35 -2.52 -8.18 9.38
N GLY A 36 -2.89 -6.91 9.24
CA GLY A 36 -4.15 -6.50 8.62
C GLY A 36 -4.23 -6.87 7.14
N LEU A 37 -3.16 -6.67 6.37
CA LEU A 37 -3.08 -7.09 4.97
C LEU A 37 -3.20 -8.61 4.81
N GLU A 38 -2.59 -9.38 5.69
CA GLU A 38 -2.71 -10.83 5.72
C GLU A 38 -4.15 -11.28 6.03
N ALA A 39 -4.80 -10.64 7.01
CA ALA A 39 -6.21 -10.88 7.31
C ALA A 39 -7.11 -10.55 6.12
N MET A 40 -6.86 -9.43 5.40
CA MET A 40 -7.59 -9.09 4.17
C MET A 40 -7.38 -10.12 3.06
N HIS A 41 -6.16 -10.62 2.89
CA HIS A 41 -5.84 -11.64 1.90
C HIS A 41 -6.64 -12.92 2.13
N HIS A 42 -6.89 -13.27 3.40
CA HIS A 42 -7.74 -14.39 3.81
C HIS A 42 -9.23 -14.04 3.98
N VAL A 43 -9.67 -12.88 3.46
CA VAL A 43 -11.08 -12.43 3.52
C VAL A 43 -11.62 -12.24 4.95
N ARG A 44 -10.73 -12.06 5.94
CA ARG A 44 -11.06 -11.81 7.35
C ARG A 44 -11.17 -10.30 7.61
N PHE A 45 -12.17 -9.65 6.99
CA PHE A 45 -12.28 -8.19 6.96
C PHE A 45 -12.45 -7.55 8.35
N ALA A 46 -13.18 -8.17 9.27
CA ALA A 46 -13.37 -7.64 10.62
C ALA A 46 -12.04 -7.60 11.40
N GLU A 47 -11.24 -8.65 11.30
CA GLU A 47 -9.90 -8.74 11.89
C GLU A 47 -8.95 -7.73 11.25
N ALA A 48 -8.95 -7.64 9.91
CA ALA A 48 -8.14 -6.68 9.19
C ALA A 48 -8.42 -5.23 9.65
N ARG A 49 -9.70 -4.86 9.79
CA ARG A 49 -10.10 -3.53 10.29
C ARG A 49 -9.56 -3.27 11.69
N ALA A 50 -9.64 -4.23 12.60
CA ALA A 50 -9.11 -4.09 13.96
C ALA A 50 -7.59 -3.83 13.92
N MET A 51 -6.83 -4.57 13.11
CA MET A 51 -5.38 -4.39 12.95
C MET A 51 -5.03 -3.01 12.38
N PHE A 52 -5.77 -2.52 11.37
CA PHE A 52 -5.51 -1.19 10.82
C PHE A 52 -5.85 -0.07 11.81
N LEU A 53 -6.90 -0.21 12.62
CA LEU A 53 -7.21 0.74 13.69
C LEU A 53 -6.12 0.75 14.76
N GLU A 54 -5.66 -0.41 15.20
CA GLU A 54 -4.52 -0.53 16.12
C GLU A 54 -3.26 0.14 15.54
N GLY A 55 -3.02 -0.06 14.23
CA GLY A 55 -1.93 0.62 13.53
C GLY A 55 -2.05 2.15 13.54
N ILE A 56 -3.26 2.69 13.39
CA ILE A 56 -3.54 4.13 13.46
C ILE A 56 -3.36 4.65 14.90
N GLU A 57 -3.77 3.91 15.91
CA GLU A 57 -3.55 4.26 17.31
C GLU A 57 -2.06 4.34 17.64
N LYS A 58 -1.26 3.41 17.10
CA LYS A 58 0.19 3.35 17.30
C LYS A 58 0.95 4.43 16.51
N ASP A 59 0.54 4.69 15.29
CA ASP A 59 1.09 5.75 14.43
C ASP A 59 -0.03 6.46 13.65
N PRO A 60 -0.52 7.61 14.15
CA PRO A 60 -1.55 8.38 13.46
C PRO A 60 -1.17 8.87 12.06
N ASN A 61 0.12 8.79 11.68
CA ASN A 61 0.60 9.13 10.33
C ASN A 61 0.74 7.91 9.41
N CYS A 62 0.22 6.75 9.80
CA CYS A 62 0.22 5.54 8.98
C CYS A 62 -0.73 5.68 7.79
N ALA A 63 -0.28 6.32 6.70
CA ALA A 63 -1.10 6.47 5.49
C ALA A 63 -1.57 5.13 4.91
N SER A 64 -0.70 4.09 4.96
CA SER A 64 -1.06 2.73 4.53
C SER A 64 -2.16 2.11 5.37
N CYS A 65 -2.22 2.41 6.70
CA CYS A 65 -3.29 1.91 7.57
C CYS A 65 -4.64 2.53 7.18
N TYR A 66 -4.69 3.84 6.96
CA TYR A 66 -5.90 4.52 6.49
C TYR A 66 -6.35 4.03 5.11
N LEU A 67 -5.42 3.86 4.15
CA LEU A 67 -5.73 3.29 2.84
C LEU A 67 -6.44 1.93 2.96
N ASN A 68 -5.87 1.03 3.76
CA ASN A 68 -6.37 -0.32 3.85
C ASN A 68 -7.63 -0.42 4.74
N LEU A 69 -7.75 0.44 5.75
CA LEU A 69 -9.00 0.59 6.51
C LEU A 69 -10.14 1.05 5.60
N GLY A 70 -9.92 2.09 4.77
CA GLY A 70 -10.89 2.53 3.78
C GLY A 70 -11.24 1.44 2.75
N ASN A 71 -10.27 0.65 2.36
CA ASN A 71 -10.48 -0.48 1.45
C ASN A 71 -11.29 -1.64 2.09
N ALA A 72 -11.23 -1.82 3.39
CA ALA A 72 -11.99 -2.81 4.15
C ALA A 72 -13.36 -2.28 4.64
N GLU A 73 -13.61 -0.97 4.53
CA GLU A 73 -14.83 -0.32 5.03
C GLU A 73 -16.02 -0.56 4.09
N GLN A 74 -17.18 -0.85 4.66
CA GLN A 74 -18.44 -1.03 3.93
C GLN A 74 -19.27 0.26 3.85
N ASP A 75 -19.22 1.09 4.90
CA ASP A 75 -19.88 2.39 4.91
C ASP A 75 -19.19 3.33 3.91
N ARG A 76 -19.97 3.90 2.99
CA ARG A 76 -19.47 4.74 1.90
C ARG A 76 -18.87 6.06 2.39
N VAL A 77 -19.40 6.63 3.48
CA VAL A 77 -18.95 7.90 4.03
C VAL A 77 -17.60 7.69 4.72
N LEU A 78 -17.53 6.71 5.62
CA LEU A 78 -16.29 6.36 6.32
C LEU A 78 -15.19 5.90 5.35
N ARG A 79 -15.55 5.11 4.34
CA ARG A 79 -14.60 4.71 3.28
C ARG A 79 -13.96 5.93 2.63
N ARG A 80 -14.77 6.91 2.22
CA ARG A 80 -14.29 8.15 1.60
C ARG A 80 -13.34 8.88 2.54
N GLU A 81 -13.75 9.09 3.78
CA GLU A 81 -12.96 9.79 4.78
C GLU A 81 -11.58 9.14 4.97
N TYR A 82 -11.53 7.83 5.12
CA TYR A 82 -10.26 7.10 5.27
C TYR A 82 -9.38 7.18 4.04
N LEU A 83 -9.93 7.03 2.84
CA LEU A 83 -9.15 7.07 1.60
C LEU A 83 -8.61 8.49 1.31
N GLU A 84 -9.40 9.53 1.54
CA GLU A 84 -8.98 10.92 1.41
C GLU A 84 -7.92 11.28 2.48
N THR A 85 -8.06 10.78 3.70
CA THR A 85 -7.05 10.92 4.76
C THR A 85 -5.73 10.27 4.35
N ALA A 86 -5.77 9.05 3.83
CA ALA A 86 -4.58 8.35 3.35
C ALA A 86 -3.87 9.15 2.24
N LEU A 87 -4.62 9.65 1.26
CA LEU A 87 -4.06 10.44 0.17
C LEU A 87 -3.50 11.77 0.66
N GLY A 88 -4.15 12.42 1.63
CA GLY A 88 -3.65 13.66 2.24
C GLY A 88 -2.33 13.50 2.98
N MET A 89 -2.03 12.29 3.48
CA MET A 89 -0.75 11.95 4.13
C MET A 89 0.30 11.39 3.16
N ALA A 90 -0.08 11.15 1.90
CA ALA A 90 0.76 10.46 0.93
C ALA A 90 2.06 11.23 0.64
N LYS A 91 3.20 10.52 0.69
CA LYS A 91 4.50 11.10 0.36
C LYS A 91 4.66 11.21 -1.16
N LYS A 92 4.95 12.41 -1.65
CA LYS A 92 5.17 12.66 -3.08
C LYS A 92 6.26 11.72 -3.63
N GLY A 93 5.95 11.04 -4.73
CA GLY A 93 6.88 10.11 -5.40
C GLY A 93 6.98 8.73 -4.75
N HIS A 94 6.31 8.49 -3.62
CA HIS A 94 6.24 7.16 -3.04
C HIS A 94 5.34 6.24 -3.91
N PRO A 95 5.74 4.99 -4.20
CA PRO A 95 5.00 4.13 -5.12
C PRO A 95 3.56 3.85 -4.67
N GLU A 96 3.32 3.69 -3.36
CA GLU A 96 1.99 3.43 -2.80
C GLU A 96 1.01 4.60 -2.99
N THR A 97 1.51 5.83 -3.20
CA THR A 97 0.67 7.00 -3.49
C THR A 97 -0.22 6.78 -4.71
N LYS A 98 0.26 6.04 -5.73
CA LYS A 98 -0.56 5.68 -6.90
C LYS A 98 -1.77 4.83 -6.55
N ILE A 99 -1.65 3.96 -5.54
CA ILE A 99 -2.79 3.15 -5.06
C ILE A 99 -3.80 4.04 -4.34
N MET A 100 -3.32 4.99 -3.53
CA MET A 100 -4.18 5.95 -2.83
C MET A 100 -4.94 6.83 -3.82
N GLU A 101 -4.26 7.36 -4.85
CA GLU A 101 -4.87 8.11 -5.95
C GLU A 101 -5.93 7.29 -6.69
N ALA A 102 -5.62 6.06 -7.09
CA ALA A 102 -6.57 5.18 -7.77
C ALA A 102 -7.78 4.86 -6.88
N SER A 103 -7.59 4.67 -5.58
CA SER A 103 -8.67 4.41 -4.63
C SER A 103 -9.60 5.61 -4.46
N VAL A 104 -9.06 6.83 -4.40
CA VAL A 104 -9.86 8.07 -4.33
C VAL A 104 -10.58 8.33 -5.66
N ASN A 105 -9.92 8.16 -6.80
CA ASN A 105 -10.55 8.28 -8.11
C ASN A 105 -11.73 7.30 -8.25
N TRP A 106 -11.55 6.05 -7.82
CA TRP A 106 -12.61 5.05 -7.84
C TRP A 106 -13.86 5.48 -7.05
N ILE A 107 -13.71 6.01 -5.83
CA ILE A 107 -14.86 6.48 -5.04
C ILE A 107 -15.54 7.72 -5.63
N ASN A 108 -14.83 8.45 -6.49
CA ASN A 108 -15.35 9.61 -7.24
C ASN A 108 -15.97 9.20 -8.59
N GLY A 109 -15.87 7.93 -8.99
CA GLY A 109 -16.35 7.46 -10.30
C GLY A 109 -15.38 7.73 -11.45
N GLU A 110 -14.12 8.01 -11.16
CA GLU A 110 -13.07 8.40 -12.10
C GLU A 110 -12.04 7.27 -12.30
N GLY A 111 -12.48 6.09 -12.70
CA GLY A 111 -11.60 4.95 -12.95
C GLY A 111 -11.82 3.76 -12.02
N GLY A 112 -10.91 2.78 -12.08
CA GLY A 112 -10.98 1.52 -11.34
C GLY A 112 -10.12 1.53 -10.07
N ARG A 113 -10.60 0.88 -9.02
CA ARG A 113 -9.91 0.74 -7.74
C ARG A 113 -8.51 0.11 -7.87
N PHE A 114 -8.31 -0.75 -8.87
CA PHE A 114 -7.08 -1.52 -9.07
C PHE A 114 -6.19 -1.00 -10.19
N ASP A 115 -6.49 0.16 -10.77
CA ASP A 115 -5.80 0.67 -11.97
C ASP A 115 -4.28 0.85 -11.78
N ALA A 116 -3.82 1.15 -10.56
CA ALA A 116 -2.40 1.29 -10.27
C ALA A 116 -1.65 -0.06 -10.09
N HIS A 117 -2.37 -1.17 -9.86
CA HIS A 117 -1.75 -2.43 -9.43
C HIS A 117 -0.90 -3.12 -10.51
N PRO A 118 -1.33 -3.21 -11.80
CA PRO A 118 -0.53 -3.89 -12.82
C PRO A 118 0.87 -3.29 -12.99
N ASP A 119 0.98 -1.98 -13.03
CA ASP A 119 2.28 -1.32 -13.24
C ASP A 119 3.17 -1.39 -12.00
N LEU A 120 2.59 -1.29 -10.82
CA LEU A 120 3.33 -1.49 -9.58
C LEU A 120 3.78 -2.94 -9.43
N TYR A 121 2.96 -3.92 -9.79
CA TYR A 121 3.34 -5.33 -9.75
C TYR A 121 4.47 -5.67 -10.73
N LYS A 122 4.52 -5.07 -11.92
CA LYS A 122 5.65 -5.22 -12.84
C LYS A 122 6.98 -4.82 -12.19
N LYS A 123 6.95 -3.81 -11.32
CA LYS A 123 8.13 -3.30 -10.60
C LYS A 123 8.44 -4.09 -9.33
N TYR A 124 7.41 -4.53 -8.61
CA TYR A 124 7.51 -5.17 -7.29
C TYR A 124 6.92 -6.59 -7.32
N LYS A 125 7.52 -7.47 -8.12
CA LYS A 125 7.01 -8.83 -8.42
C LYS A 125 6.93 -9.76 -7.22
N GLY A 126 7.65 -9.48 -6.13
CA GLY A 126 7.60 -10.25 -4.89
C GLY A 126 6.42 -9.87 -3.98
N ASP A 127 5.69 -8.79 -4.28
CA ASP A 127 4.58 -8.32 -3.45
C ASP A 127 3.28 -9.07 -3.77
N LYS A 128 2.90 -9.99 -2.88
CA LYS A 128 1.68 -10.82 -3.04
C LYS A 128 0.38 -10.00 -3.00
N PHE A 129 0.37 -8.86 -2.33
CA PHE A 129 -0.81 -7.99 -2.26
C PHE A 129 -1.01 -7.22 -3.56
N LEU A 130 0.10 -6.76 -4.18
CA LEU A 130 0.04 -6.19 -5.54
C LEU A 130 -0.34 -7.24 -6.58
N ALA A 131 0.16 -8.48 -6.46
CA ALA A 131 -0.23 -9.57 -7.35
C ALA A 131 -1.74 -9.83 -7.28
N SER A 132 -2.32 -9.86 -6.08
CA SER A 132 -3.76 -10.01 -5.88
C SER A 132 -4.56 -8.85 -6.50
N GLY A 133 -4.10 -7.61 -6.33
CA GLY A 133 -4.73 -6.43 -6.94
C GLY A 133 -4.64 -6.42 -8.46
N ALA A 134 -3.49 -6.80 -9.03
CA ALA A 134 -3.30 -6.91 -10.48
C ALA A 134 -4.20 -7.99 -11.09
N TYR A 135 -4.37 -9.12 -10.41
CA TYR A 135 -5.30 -10.16 -10.84
C TYR A 135 -6.75 -9.66 -10.84
N ARG A 136 -7.18 -8.94 -9.80
CA ARG A 136 -8.52 -8.34 -9.73
C ARG A 136 -8.73 -7.31 -10.83
N TYR A 137 -7.71 -6.50 -11.15
CA TYR A 137 -7.77 -5.57 -12.27
C TYR A 137 -8.13 -6.29 -13.59
N LEU A 138 -7.46 -7.40 -13.89
CA LEU A 138 -7.73 -8.19 -15.08
C LEU A 138 -9.17 -8.74 -15.07
N GLN A 139 -9.60 -9.35 -13.96
CA GLN A 139 -10.96 -9.88 -13.85
C GLN A 139 -12.05 -8.84 -14.10
N PHE A 140 -11.88 -7.61 -13.58
CA PHE A 140 -12.87 -6.55 -13.77
C PHE A 140 -12.87 -6.02 -15.22
N ASN A 141 -11.72 -5.92 -15.87
CA ASN A 141 -11.64 -5.45 -17.25
C ASN A 141 -12.13 -6.49 -18.24
N ASP A 142 -11.83 -7.76 -18.06
CA ASP A 142 -12.36 -8.85 -18.90
C ASP A 142 -13.90 -8.89 -18.85
N GLN A 143 -14.50 -8.75 -17.66
CA GLN A 143 -15.96 -8.69 -17.51
C GLN A 143 -16.60 -7.47 -18.20
N ILE A 144 -15.87 -6.34 -18.27
CA ILE A 144 -16.37 -5.15 -18.98
C ILE A 144 -16.33 -5.36 -20.50
N GLU A 145 -15.35 -6.06 -21.02
CA GLU A 145 -15.24 -6.38 -22.46
C GLU A 145 -16.32 -7.39 -22.88
N GLU A 146 -16.50 -8.46 -22.11
CA GLU A 146 -17.57 -9.46 -22.38
C GLU A 146 -18.99 -8.88 -22.30
N GLY A 147 -19.22 -7.85 -21.50
CA GLY A 147 -20.53 -7.19 -21.39
C GLY A 147 -20.82 -6.15 -22.49
N ARG A 148 -19.88 -5.91 -23.41
CA ARG A 148 -20.04 -4.98 -24.56
C ARG A 148 -20.36 -5.67 -25.87
N GLU A 149 -20.32 -6.99 -25.96
CA GLU A 149 -20.76 -7.81 -27.10
C GLU A 149 -22.26 -8.14 -26.99
#